data_ac4ef35a40e746185afd8f1c78861fd9
#
_entry.id   ac4ef35a40e746185afd8f1c78861fd9
#
_cell.length_a   1.000
_cell.length_b   1.000
_cell.length_c   1.000
_cell.angle_alpha   90.00
_cell.angle_beta   90.00
_cell.angle_gamma   90.00
#
_symmetry.space_group_name_H-M   'P 1'
#
loop_
_entity.id
_entity.type
_entity.pdbx_description
1 polymer ?
#
loop_
_entity_poly.entity_id
_entity_poly.type
_entity_poly.pdbx_seq_one_letter_code
_entity_poly.pdbx_strand_id
1 'polypeptide(L)'
;MMKKILRITGLVFVVGLCLCLGSCSRGPREHHYFTIDKKNSYTPVKNQGKSQSCWIYAMLAAIETEHIMRGDSVNLSAAYIEQTLQREPNAPKSGRGMGATALKLLGKYGVVAYDAMRTADSPSPRWAFMYGAQYTPQEFAHSVCAPEEYVKLTSDSKQPYGQMVDLDVPDNWTHERFYNVHIDTLLARTVRAVEAGHGVCWESSGHAMAIVGLAHNEKQGRYFVMKNSWGEERPYGGLDFLSFAYFKRHTLAVCMTREAWEER
;
A
#
# COMPACT_ATOMS: atom_id res chain seq x y z
N MET A 1 80.41 -35.98 35.65
CA MET A 1 80.83 -34.89 36.55
C MET A 1 80.58 -33.55 35.89
N MET A 2 79.81 -32.72 36.56
CA MET A 2 79.63 -31.26 36.44
C MET A 2 79.38 -30.62 35.03
N LYS A 3 78.22 -30.30 34.83
CA LYS A 3 77.54 -28.95 34.76
C LYS A 3 78.34 -27.84 34.04
N LYS A 4 77.76 -27.31 32.98
CA LYS A 4 77.70 -25.88 32.80
C LYS A 4 76.40 -25.49 32.04
N ILE A 5 75.63 -24.68 32.68
CA ILE A 5 74.43 -24.02 32.17
C ILE A 5 74.83 -22.88 31.29
N LEU A 6 74.33 -22.79 30.08
CA LEU A 6 74.43 -21.59 29.26
C LEU A 6 73.02 -21.05 28.97
N ARG A 7 72.75 -19.92 29.56
CA ARG A 7 71.53 -19.14 29.29
C ARG A 7 71.66 -18.45 27.94
N ILE A 8 70.75 -18.76 27.01
CA ILE A 8 70.59 -17.99 25.78
C ILE A 8 69.23 -17.27 25.93
N THR A 9 69.35 -15.96 26.08
CA THR A 9 68.22 -15.04 26.00
C THR A 9 67.76 -14.89 24.55
N GLY A 10 66.71 -15.58 24.17
CA GLY A 10 66.07 -15.43 22.87
C GLY A 10 65.16 -14.24 22.86
N LEU A 11 65.50 -13.26 22.06
CA LEU A 11 64.69 -12.08 21.75
C LEU A 11 63.51 -12.52 20.88
N VAL A 12 62.32 -12.53 21.43
CA VAL A 12 61.10 -12.80 20.65
C VAL A 12 60.67 -11.52 19.95
N PHE A 13 60.89 -11.47 18.63
CA PHE A 13 60.28 -10.43 17.77
C PHE A 13 58.82 -10.75 17.58
N VAL A 14 57.93 -10.03 18.29
CA VAL A 14 56.50 -10.05 18.02
C VAL A 14 56.26 -9.11 16.85
N VAL A 15 56.10 -9.69 15.66
CA VAL A 15 55.59 -8.97 14.49
C VAL A 15 54.11 -8.77 14.69
N GLY A 16 53.73 -7.57 15.14
CA GLY A 16 52.36 -7.15 15.22
C GLY A 16 51.74 -6.98 13.82
N LEU A 17 51.05 -7.98 13.35
CA LEU A 17 50.21 -7.88 12.15
C LEU A 17 48.98 -7.03 12.48
N CYS A 18 49.08 -5.72 12.24
CA CYS A 18 47.90 -4.82 12.25
C CYS A 18 46.96 -5.22 11.10
N LEU A 19 46.03 -6.13 11.37
CA LEU A 19 44.86 -6.28 10.56
C LEU A 19 43.97 -5.02 10.75
N CYS A 20 44.14 -4.06 9.85
CA CYS A 20 43.20 -2.98 9.65
C CYS A 20 41.90 -3.61 9.14
N LEU A 21 41.05 -4.10 10.08
CA LEU A 21 39.65 -4.32 9.82
C LEU A 21 39.06 -2.94 9.53
N GLY A 22 38.95 -2.62 8.25
CA GLY A 22 38.18 -1.50 7.77
C GLY A 22 36.76 -1.67 8.23
N SER A 23 36.44 -1.23 9.44
CA SER A 23 35.09 -1.03 9.91
C SER A 23 34.50 0.03 9.00
N CYS A 24 33.75 -0.38 7.98
CA CYS A 24 32.82 0.48 7.33
C CYS A 24 31.80 0.90 8.41
N SER A 25 32.11 1.95 9.13
CA SER A 25 31.13 2.65 9.94
C SER A 25 30.05 3.15 8.98
N ARG A 26 28.96 2.40 8.84
CA ARG A 26 27.71 2.97 8.35
C ARG A 26 27.47 4.16 9.25
N GLY A 27 27.58 5.37 8.67
CA GLY A 27 27.21 6.59 9.39
C GLY A 27 25.84 6.41 10.05
N PRO A 28 25.55 7.17 11.11
CA PRO A 28 24.26 7.07 11.78
C PRO A 28 23.18 7.13 10.69
N ARG A 29 22.32 6.12 10.63
CA ARG A 29 21.13 6.19 9.77
C ARG A 29 20.41 7.46 10.18
N GLU A 30 20.33 8.45 9.29
CA GLU A 30 19.49 9.61 9.53
C GLU A 30 18.08 9.06 9.83
N HIS A 31 17.70 9.08 11.10
CA HIS A 31 16.34 8.86 11.49
C HIS A 31 15.56 10.08 11.01
N HIS A 32 14.91 9.96 9.86
CA HIS A 32 13.98 10.97 9.41
C HIS A 32 12.78 10.92 10.36
N TYR A 33 12.74 11.81 11.33
CA TYR A 33 11.59 11.99 12.17
C TYR A 33 10.50 12.68 11.37
N PHE A 34 9.35 12.00 11.27
CA PHE A 34 8.16 12.54 10.65
C PHE A 34 7.20 13.04 11.71
N THR A 35 6.67 14.24 11.54
CA THR A 35 5.54 14.76 12.28
C THR A 35 4.28 14.52 11.46
N ILE A 36 3.31 13.84 12.05
CA ILE A 36 2.03 13.56 11.38
C ILE A 36 1.13 14.78 11.59
N ASP A 37 0.76 15.45 10.50
CA ASP A 37 -0.11 16.62 10.50
C ASP A 37 -1.60 16.23 10.51
N LYS A 38 -1.93 15.18 9.78
CA LYS A 38 -3.27 14.61 9.66
C LYS A 38 -3.16 13.10 9.60
N LYS A 39 -4.02 12.42 10.35
CA LYS A 39 -4.15 10.96 10.31
C LYS A 39 -5.62 10.59 10.30
N ASN A 40 -6.07 10.02 9.19
CA ASN A 40 -7.40 9.47 9.08
C ASN A 40 -7.46 8.13 9.81
N SER A 41 -8.61 7.76 10.32
CA SER A 41 -8.80 6.46 10.94
C SER A 41 -8.79 5.37 9.88
N TYR A 42 -8.19 4.23 10.19
CA TYR A 42 -8.08 3.08 9.29
C TYR A 42 -8.16 1.77 10.08
N THR A 43 -8.52 0.68 9.41
CA THR A 43 -8.50 -0.67 9.99
C THR A 43 -7.06 -1.14 10.23
N PRO A 44 -6.80 -2.15 11.08
CA PRO A 44 -5.47 -2.72 11.29
C PRO A 44 -4.72 -3.01 9.99
N VAL A 45 -3.40 -2.84 10.01
CA VAL A 45 -2.56 -3.10 8.83
C VAL A 45 -2.48 -4.60 8.59
N LYS A 46 -2.97 -5.03 7.43
CA LYS A 46 -2.96 -6.43 7.02
C LYS A 46 -1.61 -6.84 6.42
N ASN A 47 -1.37 -8.13 6.31
CA ASN A 47 -0.15 -8.67 5.72
C ASN A 47 -0.49 -9.51 4.47
N GLN A 48 -0.09 -9.04 3.28
CA GLN A 48 -0.25 -9.75 2.02
C GLN A 48 0.72 -10.93 1.85
N GLY A 49 1.70 -11.06 2.75
CA GLY A 49 2.73 -12.10 2.66
C GLY A 49 3.55 -11.97 1.38
N LYS A 50 3.62 -13.06 0.61
CA LYS A 50 4.37 -13.13 -0.66
C LYS A 50 3.51 -12.87 -1.90
N SER A 51 2.19 -12.62 -1.72
CA SER A 51 1.29 -12.36 -2.85
C SER A 51 1.64 -11.03 -3.55
N GLN A 52 1.22 -10.90 -4.79
CA GLN A 52 1.37 -9.67 -5.57
C GLN A 52 0.08 -8.82 -5.55
N SER A 53 -0.70 -8.97 -4.49
CA SER A 53 -2.06 -8.42 -4.36
C SER A 53 -2.15 -7.09 -3.62
N CYS A 54 -1.03 -6.35 -3.47
CA CYS A 54 -1.00 -5.03 -2.81
C CYS A 54 -2.13 -4.09 -3.28
N TRP A 55 -2.49 -4.15 -4.56
CA TRP A 55 -3.56 -3.38 -5.18
C TRP A 55 -4.96 -3.68 -4.58
N ILE A 56 -5.21 -4.95 -4.20
CA ILE A 56 -6.44 -5.33 -3.50
C ILE A 56 -6.44 -4.72 -2.10
N TYR A 57 -5.35 -4.91 -1.35
CA TYR A 57 -5.22 -4.39 0.02
C TYR A 57 -5.34 -2.87 0.06
N ALA A 58 -4.72 -2.17 -0.89
CA ALA A 58 -4.77 -0.72 -0.99
C ALA A 58 -6.19 -0.21 -1.27
N MET A 59 -6.90 -0.86 -2.23
CA MET A 59 -8.25 -0.45 -2.58
C MET A 59 -9.24 -0.73 -1.45
N LEU A 60 -9.17 -1.92 -0.85
CA LEU A 60 -10.03 -2.23 0.29
C LEU A 60 -9.75 -1.31 1.49
N ALA A 61 -8.49 -0.96 1.76
CA ALA A 61 -8.16 -0.01 2.81
C ALA A 61 -8.72 1.40 2.56
N ALA A 62 -8.79 1.85 1.29
CA ALA A 62 -9.45 3.10 0.94
C ALA A 62 -10.95 3.03 1.21
N ILE A 63 -11.63 1.94 0.82
CA ILE A 63 -13.05 1.71 1.11
C ILE A 63 -13.31 1.69 2.63
N GLU A 64 -12.50 0.96 3.39
CA GLU A 64 -12.60 0.87 4.85
C GLU A 64 -12.45 2.25 5.52
N THR A 65 -11.54 3.09 5.03
CA THR A 65 -11.34 4.46 5.53
C THR A 65 -12.56 5.34 5.27
N GLU A 66 -13.20 5.23 4.10
CA GLU A 66 -14.44 5.94 3.79
C GLU A 66 -15.57 5.59 4.77
N HIS A 67 -15.73 4.30 5.10
CA HIS A 67 -16.72 3.86 6.08
C HIS A 67 -16.45 4.45 7.46
N ILE A 68 -15.22 4.40 7.93
CA ILE A 68 -14.85 4.96 9.24
C ILE A 68 -15.10 6.47 9.26
N MET A 69 -14.79 7.19 8.19
CA MET A 69 -15.07 8.63 8.08
C MET A 69 -16.55 8.93 8.22
N ARG A 70 -17.42 8.07 7.66
CA ARG A 70 -18.88 8.20 7.74
C ARG A 70 -19.49 7.69 9.05
N GLY A 71 -18.66 7.26 10.00
CA GLY A 71 -19.09 6.78 11.33
C GLY A 71 -19.50 5.30 11.36
N ASP A 72 -19.20 4.56 10.30
CA ASP A 72 -19.38 3.12 10.19
C ASP A 72 -18.00 2.42 10.23
N SER A 73 -17.97 1.10 10.34
CA SER A 73 -16.74 0.34 10.34
C SER A 73 -16.92 -1.00 9.65
N VAL A 74 -16.20 -1.14 8.54
CA VAL A 74 -16.08 -2.41 7.84
C VAL A 74 -14.60 -2.81 7.78
N ASN A 75 -14.34 -4.12 7.81
CA ASN A 75 -13.02 -4.69 7.64
C ASN A 75 -13.13 -5.82 6.61
N LEU A 76 -12.54 -5.63 5.43
CA LEU A 76 -12.82 -6.42 4.24
C LEU A 76 -11.74 -7.46 3.96
N SER A 77 -12.14 -8.61 3.41
CA SER A 77 -11.23 -9.71 3.08
C SER A 77 -10.58 -9.52 1.72
N ALA A 78 -9.29 -9.21 1.70
CA ALA A 78 -8.48 -9.25 0.48
C ALA A 78 -8.34 -10.68 -0.06
N ALA A 79 -8.25 -11.67 0.83
CA ALA A 79 -8.16 -13.08 0.49
C ALA A 79 -9.35 -13.58 -0.34
N TYR A 80 -10.56 -13.05 -0.07
CA TYR A 80 -11.73 -13.36 -0.86
C TYR A 80 -11.59 -12.86 -2.30
N ILE A 81 -11.13 -11.61 -2.50
CA ILE A 81 -10.90 -11.07 -3.84
C ILE A 81 -9.76 -11.83 -4.54
N GLU A 82 -8.67 -12.18 -3.84
CA GLU A 82 -7.59 -13.00 -4.38
C GLU A 82 -8.09 -14.33 -4.96
N GLN A 83 -8.99 -15.01 -4.26
CA GLN A 83 -9.59 -16.25 -4.79
C GLN A 83 -10.42 -16.04 -6.06
N THR A 84 -11.03 -14.86 -6.24
CA THR A 84 -11.82 -14.60 -7.44
C THR A 84 -10.96 -14.50 -8.71
N LEU A 85 -9.65 -14.22 -8.57
CA LEU A 85 -8.71 -14.20 -9.71
C LEU A 85 -8.67 -15.54 -10.45
N GLN A 86 -8.88 -16.65 -9.75
CA GLN A 86 -8.92 -17.98 -10.38
C GLN A 86 -10.12 -18.17 -11.33
N ARG A 87 -11.13 -17.30 -11.22
CA ARG A 87 -12.33 -17.31 -12.07
C ARG A 87 -12.20 -16.37 -13.27
N GLU A 88 -11.11 -15.59 -13.34
CA GLU A 88 -10.86 -14.62 -14.40
C GLU A 88 -9.88 -15.20 -15.43
N PRO A 89 -10.34 -15.47 -16.67
CA PRO A 89 -9.51 -16.13 -17.68
C PRO A 89 -8.29 -15.30 -18.09
N ASN A 90 -8.38 -13.97 -17.97
CA ASN A 90 -7.32 -13.04 -18.35
C ASN A 90 -6.46 -12.59 -17.16
N ALA A 91 -6.72 -13.08 -15.94
CA ALA A 91 -5.92 -12.72 -14.79
C ALA A 91 -4.47 -13.21 -14.97
N PRO A 92 -3.47 -12.35 -14.74
CA PRO A 92 -2.08 -12.75 -14.83
C PRO A 92 -1.76 -13.78 -13.72
N LYS A 93 -0.94 -14.80 -14.07
CA LYS A 93 -0.51 -15.82 -13.09
C LYS A 93 0.23 -15.24 -11.89
N SER A 94 0.80 -14.07 -12.04
CA SER A 94 1.44 -13.33 -10.93
C SER A 94 0.46 -12.86 -9.86
N GLY A 95 -0.83 -12.76 -10.18
CA GLY A 95 -1.85 -12.16 -9.31
C GLY A 95 -1.77 -10.62 -9.25
N ARG A 96 -1.00 -9.97 -10.15
CA ARG A 96 -0.92 -8.52 -10.24
C ARG A 96 -2.19 -7.93 -10.86
N GLY A 97 -2.49 -6.70 -10.51
CA GLY A 97 -3.62 -5.94 -11.01
C GLY A 97 -3.58 -4.50 -10.49
N MET A 98 -4.69 -3.81 -10.62
CA MET A 98 -4.85 -2.41 -10.21
C MET A 98 -6.02 -2.24 -9.24
N GLY A 99 -6.07 -1.16 -8.45
CA GLY A 99 -7.20 -0.84 -7.58
C GLY A 99 -8.53 -0.75 -8.36
N ALA A 100 -8.48 -0.23 -9.57
CA ALA A 100 -9.62 -0.25 -10.49
C ALA A 100 -10.11 -1.68 -10.80
N THR A 101 -9.18 -2.63 -10.94
CA THR A 101 -9.50 -4.06 -11.09
C THR A 101 -10.14 -4.62 -9.81
N ALA A 102 -9.65 -4.22 -8.63
CA ALA A 102 -10.26 -4.65 -7.36
C ALA A 102 -11.72 -4.21 -7.26
N LEU A 103 -12.03 -2.96 -7.62
CA LEU A 103 -13.41 -2.44 -7.69
C LEU A 103 -14.28 -3.28 -8.64
N LYS A 104 -13.76 -3.62 -9.82
CA LYS A 104 -14.48 -4.45 -10.79
C LYS A 104 -14.77 -5.86 -10.26
N LEU A 105 -13.77 -6.50 -9.65
CA LEU A 105 -13.93 -7.84 -9.06
C LEU A 105 -14.88 -7.83 -7.87
N LEU A 106 -14.82 -6.79 -7.03
CA LEU A 106 -15.74 -6.57 -5.91
C LEU A 106 -17.19 -6.45 -6.42
N GLY A 107 -17.45 -5.65 -7.44
CA GLY A 107 -18.77 -5.53 -8.05
C GLY A 107 -19.26 -6.83 -8.71
N LYS A 108 -18.35 -7.60 -9.31
CA LYS A 108 -18.69 -8.85 -10.02
C LYS A 108 -18.92 -10.04 -9.09
N TYR A 109 -18.04 -10.20 -8.08
CA TYR A 109 -18.01 -11.40 -7.24
C TYR A 109 -18.39 -11.16 -5.79
N GLY A 110 -18.48 -9.91 -5.40
CA GLY A 110 -18.72 -9.54 -4.01
C GLY A 110 -17.46 -9.49 -3.17
N VAL A 111 -17.64 -9.37 -1.86
CA VAL A 111 -16.62 -9.41 -0.82
C VAL A 111 -17.23 -9.95 0.46
N VAL A 112 -16.40 -10.35 1.41
CA VAL A 112 -16.82 -10.75 2.76
C VAL A 112 -16.00 -10.01 3.81
N ALA A 113 -16.47 -10.03 5.06
CA ALA A 113 -15.70 -9.50 6.17
C ALA A 113 -14.36 -10.24 6.35
N TYR A 114 -13.34 -9.53 6.80
CA TYR A 114 -11.98 -10.06 7.01
C TYR A 114 -11.96 -11.29 7.92
N ASP A 115 -12.76 -11.26 9.00
CA ASP A 115 -12.82 -12.38 9.94
C ASP A 115 -13.49 -13.64 9.36
N ALA A 116 -14.30 -13.50 8.33
CA ALA A 116 -14.91 -14.64 7.64
C ALA A 116 -13.91 -15.36 6.71
N MET A 117 -12.89 -14.66 6.22
CA MET A 117 -11.87 -15.24 5.35
C MET A 117 -10.56 -14.44 5.42
N ARG A 118 -9.63 -14.88 6.25
CA ARG A 118 -8.35 -14.19 6.49
C ARG A 118 -7.24 -14.57 5.51
N THR A 119 -7.32 -15.78 4.94
CA THR A 119 -6.30 -16.30 4.00
C THR A 119 -6.96 -16.88 2.76
N ALA A 120 -6.25 -16.82 1.63
CA ALA A 120 -6.75 -17.33 0.35
C ALA A 120 -6.85 -18.87 0.29
N ASP A 121 -6.23 -19.57 1.21
CA ASP A 121 -6.34 -21.04 1.33
C ASP A 121 -7.63 -21.48 2.05
N SER A 122 -8.35 -20.54 2.66
CA SER A 122 -9.62 -20.82 3.33
C SER A 122 -10.75 -21.04 2.30
N PRO A 123 -11.74 -21.92 2.59
CA PRO A 123 -12.90 -22.06 1.73
C PRO A 123 -13.65 -20.72 1.61
N SER A 124 -14.09 -20.38 0.40
CA SER A 124 -14.92 -19.18 0.20
C SER A 124 -16.24 -19.30 0.97
N PRO A 125 -16.56 -18.35 1.85
CA PRO A 125 -17.84 -18.31 2.51
C PRO A 125 -18.97 -18.12 1.49
N ARG A 126 -20.08 -18.81 1.70
CA ARG A 126 -21.31 -18.61 0.91
C ARG A 126 -22.09 -17.37 1.35
N TRP A 127 -21.86 -16.95 2.59
CA TRP A 127 -22.61 -15.90 3.26
C TRP A 127 -21.67 -14.92 3.95
N ALA A 128 -22.03 -13.67 3.92
CA ALA A 128 -21.48 -12.62 4.76
C ALA A 128 -22.51 -12.25 5.84
N PHE A 129 -22.03 -11.82 7.00
CA PHE A 129 -22.88 -11.38 8.10
C PHE A 129 -22.53 -9.96 8.50
N MET A 130 -23.53 -9.12 8.64
CA MET A 130 -23.39 -7.75 9.11
C MET A 130 -24.63 -7.35 9.91
N TYR A 131 -24.41 -6.79 11.10
CA TYR A 131 -25.48 -6.36 12.02
C TYR A 131 -26.56 -7.46 12.29
N GLY A 132 -26.12 -8.72 12.36
CA GLY A 132 -27.02 -9.85 12.63
C GLY A 132 -27.83 -10.34 11.42
N ALA A 133 -27.69 -9.73 10.26
CA ALA A 133 -28.31 -10.17 9.02
C ALA A 133 -27.32 -10.96 8.14
N GLN A 134 -27.87 -11.85 7.33
CA GLN A 134 -27.15 -12.71 6.40
C GLN A 134 -27.30 -12.18 4.99
N TYR A 135 -26.17 -12.08 4.26
CA TYR A 135 -26.08 -11.57 2.91
C TYR A 135 -25.30 -12.56 2.04
N THR A 136 -25.55 -12.58 0.74
CA THR A 136 -24.59 -13.09 -0.21
C THR A 136 -23.36 -12.17 -0.26
N PRO A 137 -22.19 -12.65 -0.69
CA PRO A 137 -21.02 -11.77 -0.85
C PRO A 137 -21.25 -10.57 -1.78
N GLN A 138 -22.12 -10.70 -2.79
CA GLN A 138 -22.49 -9.61 -3.68
C GLN A 138 -23.40 -8.58 -2.99
N GLU A 139 -24.42 -9.01 -2.25
CA GLU A 139 -25.27 -8.11 -1.48
C GLU A 139 -24.47 -7.37 -0.40
N PHE A 140 -23.54 -8.07 0.27
CA PHE A 140 -22.65 -7.45 1.23
C PHE A 140 -21.74 -6.41 0.56
N ALA A 141 -21.12 -6.75 -0.58
CA ALA A 141 -20.31 -5.80 -1.35
C ALA A 141 -21.10 -4.56 -1.76
N HIS A 142 -22.35 -4.75 -2.21
CA HIS A 142 -23.22 -3.65 -2.62
C HIS A 142 -23.59 -2.71 -1.47
N SER A 143 -23.63 -3.23 -0.24
CA SER A 143 -23.87 -2.41 0.96
C SER A 143 -22.66 -1.63 1.45
N VAL A 144 -21.43 -2.04 1.05
CA VAL A 144 -20.20 -1.40 1.52
C VAL A 144 -19.46 -0.60 0.43
N CYS A 145 -19.72 -0.87 -0.84
CA CYS A 145 -19.06 -0.18 -1.95
C CYS A 145 -19.89 -0.26 -3.23
N ALA A 146 -20.30 0.88 -3.72
CA ALA A 146 -20.75 1.00 -5.11
C ALA A 146 -19.54 1.39 -5.98
N PRO A 147 -19.05 0.52 -6.87
CA PRO A 147 -17.87 0.81 -7.69
C PRO A 147 -18.00 2.09 -8.52
N GLU A 148 -19.21 2.49 -8.85
CA GLU A 148 -19.57 3.70 -9.61
C GLU A 148 -19.31 5.00 -8.82
N GLU A 149 -19.25 4.93 -7.50
CA GLU A 149 -18.90 6.06 -6.65
C GLU A 149 -17.42 6.42 -6.72
N TYR A 150 -16.59 5.52 -7.24
CA TYR A 150 -15.16 5.72 -7.33
C TYR A 150 -14.75 6.29 -8.69
N VAL A 151 -13.91 7.33 -8.65
CA VAL A 151 -13.21 7.85 -9.81
C VAL A 151 -11.84 7.21 -9.92
N LYS A 152 -11.48 6.86 -11.15
CA LYS A 152 -10.20 6.27 -11.53
C LYS A 152 -9.39 7.33 -12.25
N LEU A 153 -8.27 7.73 -11.69
CA LEU A 153 -7.47 8.88 -12.10
C LEU A 153 -6.05 8.46 -12.48
N THR A 154 -5.48 9.14 -13.46
CA THR A 154 -4.09 9.00 -13.85
C THR A 154 -3.48 10.35 -14.21
N SER A 155 -2.16 10.39 -14.36
CA SER A 155 -1.44 11.54 -14.90
C SER A 155 -0.40 11.09 -15.91
N ASP A 156 -0.84 10.87 -17.14
CA ASP A 156 0.02 10.52 -18.26
C ASP A 156 0.20 11.73 -19.20
N SER A 157 1.39 12.29 -19.20
CA SER A 157 1.73 13.45 -20.06
C SER A 157 1.81 13.11 -21.55
N LYS A 158 1.79 11.83 -21.91
CA LYS A 158 1.77 11.39 -23.32
C LYS A 158 0.36 11.36 -23.91
N GLN A 159 -0.66 11.47 -23.05
CA GLN A 159 -2.05 11.45 -23.45
C GLN A 159 -2.72 12.78 -23.08
N PRO A 160 -3.80 13.19 -23.78
CA PRO A 160 -4.49 14.44 -23.49
C PRO A 160 -5.08 14.47 -22.08
N TYR A 161 -4.95 15.59 -21.39
CA TYR A 161 -5.62 15.81 -20.11
C TYR A 161 -7.10 16.15 -20.28
N GLY A 162 -7.89 15.92 -19.22
CA GLY A 162 -9.30 16.26 -19.16
C GLY A 162 -10.22 15.23 -19.83
N GLN A 163 -9.74 14.04 -20.13
CA GLN A 163 -10.54 12.98 -20.73
C GLN A 163 -10.18 11.59 -20.21
N MET A 164 -11.05 10.63 -20.53
CA MET A 164 -10.81 9.22 -20.20
C MET A 164 -9.78 8.63 -21.17
N VAL A 165 -8.76 7.98 -20.61
CA VAL A 165 -7.66 7.35 -21.35
C VAL A 165 -7.50 5.90 -20.93
N ASP A 166 -6.91 5.10 -21.81
CA ASP A 166 -6.51 3.73 -21.52
C ASP A 166 -5.07 3.74 -20.98
N LEU A 167 -4.82 2.98 -19.93
CA LEU A 167 -3.47 2.72 -19.44
C LEU A 167 -2.99 1.39 -20.04
N ASP A 168 -2.05 1.49 -20.97
CA ASP A 168 -1.39 0.33 -21.60
C ASP A 168 -0.29 -0.20 -20.67
N VAL A 169 -0.70 -0.84 -19.60
CA VAL A 169 0.19 -1.50 -18.62
C VAL A 169 -0.32 -2.92 -18.33
N PRO A 170 0.58 -3.90 -18.14
CA PRO A 170 0.18 -5.29 -17.90
C PRO A 170 -0.77 -5.49 -16.72
N ASP A 171 -0.68 -4.64 -15.72
CA ASP A 171 -1.50 -4.71 -14.50
C ASP A 171 -2.95 -4.24 -14.75
N ASN A 172 -3.22 -3.50 -15.85
CA ASN A 172 -4.57 -3.10 -16.31
C ASN A 172 -5.21 -4.16 -17.24
N TRP A 173 -5.10 -5.42 -16.91
CA TRP A 173 -5.63 -6.53 -17.72
C TRP A 173 -7.16 -6.57 -17.81
N THR A 174 -7.87 -5.81 -16.99
CA THR A 174 -9.33 -5.61 -17.08
C THR A 174 -9.73 -4.47 -17.99
N HIS A 175 -8.76 -3.77 -18.60
CA HIS A 175 -8.97 -2.66 -19.54
C HIS A 175 -9.83 -1.53 -18.95
N GLU A 176 -9.56 -1.19 -17.68
CA GLU A 176 -10.21 -0.06 -17.04
C GLU A 176 -9.68 1.25 -17.63
N ARG A 177 -10.56 2.24 -17.74
CA ARG A 177 -10.21 3.58 -18.23
C ARG A 177 -10.07 4.55 -17.07
N PHE A 178 -9.16 5.52 -17.23
CA PHE A 178 -8.80 6.48 -16.19
C PHE A 178 -9.00 7.91 -16.71
N TYR A 179 -9.50 8.79 -15.85
CA TYR A 179 -9.58 10.21 -16.19
C TYR A 179 -8.19 10.84 -16.01
N ASN A 180 -7.63 11.35 -17.11
CA ASN A 180 -6.27 11.87 -17.16
C ASN A 180 -6.25 13.33 -16.74
N VAL A 181 -5.46 13.66 -15.71
CA VAL A 181 -5.32 15.01 -15.17
C VAL A 181 -3.85 15.37 -14.97
N HIS A 182 -3.55 16.68 -14.97
CA HIS A 182 -2.19 17.12 -14.67
C HIS A 182 -1.76 16.68 -13.27
N ILE A 183 -0.51 16.25 -13.11
CA ILE A 183 0.00 15.69 -11.86
C ILE A 183 -0.12 16.64 -10.66
N ASP A 184 0.03 17.95 -10.88
CA ASP A 184 -0.15 18.94 -9.81
C ASP A 184 -1.61 19.05 -9.36
N THR A 185 -2.55 18.92 -10.30
CA THR A 185 -4.00 18.86 -9.99
C THR A 185 -4.31 17.57 -9.22
N LEU A 186 -3.77 16.43 -9.66
CA LEU A 186 -3.95 15.16 -8.98
C LEU A 186 -3.41 15.22 -7.55
N LEU A 187 -2.19 15.72 -7.36
CA LEU A 187 -1.59 15.91 -6.03
C LEU A 187 -2.44 16.82 -5.14
N ALA A 188 -2.83 18.00 -5.65
CA ALA A 188 -3.60 18.97 -4.87
C ALA A 188 -4.97 18.41 -4.45
N ARG A 189 -5.66 17.70 -5.32
CA ARG A 189 -6.94 17.04 -5.02
C ARG A 189 -6.77 15.89 -4.04
N THR A 190 -5.72 15.07 -4.20
CA THR A 190 -5.40 14.00 -3.25
C THR A 190 -5.13 14.55 -1.84
N VAL A 191 -4.40 15.67 -1.74
CA VAL A 191 -4.15 16.33 -0.44
C VAL A 191 -5.47 16.76 0.21
N ARG A 192 -6.35 17.44 -0.52
CA ARG A 192 -7.66 17.89 0.00
C ARG A 192 -8.54 16.71 0.45
N ALA A 193 -8.62 15.67 -0.37
CA ALA A 193 -9.34 14.47 -0.02
C ALA A 193 -8.87 13.88 1.32
N VAL A 194 -7.55 13.78 1.51
CA VAL A 194 -6.95 13.27 2.75
C VAL A 194 -7.19 14.22 3.93
N GLU A 195 -7.09 15.54 3.73
CA GLU A 195 -7.41 16.57 4.74
C GLU A 195 -8.86 16.48 5.21
N ALA A 196 -9.79 16.20 4.28
CA ALA A 196 -11.21 16.01 4.59
C ALA A 196 -11.52 14.67 5.29
N GLY A 197 -10.59 13.71 5.27
CA GLY A 197 -10.76 12.42 5.96
C GLY A 197 -10.93 11.22 5.03
N HIS A 198 -10.95 11.45 3.73
CA HIS A 198 -11.16 10.40 2.73
C HIS A 198 -10.00 9.42 2.61
N GLY A 199 -10.31 8.17 2.25
CA GLY A 199 -9.35 7.14 1.88
C GLY A 199 -9.00 7.21 0.39
N VAL A 200 -7.72 7.07 0.06
CA VAL A 200 -7.26 7.12 -1.33
C VAL A 200 -6.39 5.92 -1.63
N CYS A 201 -6.73 5.15 -2.66
CA CYS A 201 -5.85 4.12 -3.21
C CYS A 201 -4.87 4.76 -4.17
N TRP A 202 -3.57 4.63 -3.90
CA TRP A 202 -2.48 5.11 -4.73
C TRP A 202 -1.67 3.95 -5.29
N GLU A 203 -1.25 4.06 -6.55
CA GLU A 203 -0.52 3.04 -7.27
C GLU A 203 0.68 3.62 -8.03
N SER A 204 1.78 2.89 -7.98
CA SER A 204 2.94 3.03 -8.86
C SER A 204 3.08 1.79 -9.74
N SER A 205 4.07 1.77 -10.64
CA SER A 205 4.32 0.61 -11.51
C SER A 205 4.71 -0.68 -10.79
N GLY A 206 4.96 -0.65 -9.49
CA GLY A 206 5.44 -1.81 -8.73
C GLY A 206 4.73 -2.08 -7.42
N HIS A 207 3.94 -1.13 -6.92
CA HIS A 207 3.30 -1.25 -5.61
C HIS A 207 2.09 -0.35 -5.49
N ALA A 208 1.15 -0.75 -4.65
CA ALA A 208 -0.04 0.01 -4.29
C ALA A 208 -0.19 0.10 -2.77
N MET A 209 -0.64 1.25 -2.28
CA MET A 209 -0.88 1.53 -0.86
C MET A 209 -2.09 2.47 -0.70
N ALA A 210 -2.71 2.46 0.47
CA ALA A 210 -3.74 3.46 0.78
C ALA A 210 -3.11 4.70 1.43
N ILE A 211 -3.51 5.88 0.99
CA ILE A 211 -3.15 7.14 1.64
C ILE A 211 -4.13 7.37 2.78
N VAL A 212 -3.60 7.52 4.00
CA VAL A 212 -4.40 7.67 5.23
C VAL A 212 -3.97 8.89 6.06
N GLY A 213 -3.14 9.77 5.53
CA GLY A 213 -2.74 10.95 6.26
C GLY A 213 -1.70 11.81 5.55
N LEU A 214 -1.29 12.86 6.24
CA LEU A 214 -0.28 13.82 5.83
C LEU A 214 0.78 13.97 6.92
N ALA A 215 2.00 14.21 6.53
CA ALA A 215 3.13 14.41 7.43
C ALA A 215 4.14 15.39 6.82
N HIS A 216 5.00 15.92 7.67
CA HIS A 216 6.21 16.62 7.24
C HIS A 216 7.44 16.09 7.98
N ASN A 217 8.62 16.34 7.43
CA ASN A 217 9.88 16.07 8.11
C ASN A 217 10.50 17.36 8.65
N GLU A 218 11.60 17.25 9.39
CA GLU A 218 12.32 18.39 9.99
C GLU A 218 12.76 19.46 8.96
N LYS A 219 12.98 19.04 7.69
CA LYS A 219 13.32 19.94 6.58
C LYS A 219 12.09 20.54 5.89
N GLN A 220 10.90 20.45 6.51
CA GLN A 220 9.62 20.91 5.96
C GLN A 220 9.20 20.25 4.63
N GLY A 221 9.79 19.12 4.30
CA GLY A 221 9.33 18.28 3.19
C GLY A 221 7.98 17.66 3.51
N ARG A 222 7.02 17.71 2.57
CA ARG A 222 5.67 17.17 2.74
C ARG A 222 5.57 15.73 2.25
N TYR A 223 4.80 14.93 2.99
CA TYR A 223 4.63 13.49 2.75
C TYR A 223 3.17 13.08 2.91
N PHE A 224 2.78 12.05 2.18
CA PHE A 224 1.62 11.25 2.50
C PHE A 224 1.99 10.17 3.52
N VAL A 225 1.09 9.90 4.46
CA VAL A 225 1.14 8.73 5.32
C VAL A 225 0.42 7.61 4.60
N MET A 226 1.16 6.53 4.31
CA MET A 226 0.70 5.40 3.52
C MET A 226 0.43 4.21 4.42
N LYS A 227 -0.77 3.64 4.37
CA LYS A 227 -1.06 2.33 4.94
C LYS A 227 -0.60 1.26 3.97
N ASN A 228 0.47 0.55 4.33
CA ASN A 228 1.01 -0.54 3.55
C ASN A 228 0.30 -1.87 3.88
N SER A 229 0.66 -2.94 3.19
CA SER A 229 0.11 -4.29 3.36
C SER A 229 1.17 -5.33 3.76
N TRP A 230 2.12 -4.94 4.62
CA TRP A 230 3.23 -5.79 5.07
C TRP A 230 3.20 -6.11 6.57
N GLY A 231 2.05 -5.88 7.23
CA GLY A 231 1.83 -6.16 8.65
C GLY A 231 2.29 -5.02 9.57
N GLU A 232 1.74 -5.02 10.77
CA GLU A 232 1.99 -4.00 11.81
C GLU A 232 3.37 -4.12 12.46
N GLU A 233 4.04 -5.25 12.29
CA GLU A 233 5.39 -5.49 12.82
C GLU A 233 6.48 -4.66 12.12
N ARG A 234 6.14 -4.01 11.01
CA ARG A 234 7.02 -3.11 10.29
C ARG A 234 7.20 -1.79 11.06
N PRO A 235 8.28 -1.04 10.80
CA PRO A 235 8.46 0.28 11.36
C PRO A 235 7.19 1.13 11.20
N TYR A 236 6.92 1.99 12.16
CA TYR A 236 5.72 2.85 12.22
C TYR A 236 4.38 2.09 12.20
N GLY A 237 4.36 0.82 12.67
CA GLY A 237 3.13 0.01 12.70
C GLY A 237 2.60 -0.34 11.30
N GLY A 238 3.50 -0.51 10.32
CA GLY A 238 3.15 -0.82 8.95
C GLY A 238 2.76 0.39 8.10
N LEU A 239 3.03 1.61 8.59
CA LEU A 239 2.91 2.83 7.81
C LEU A 239 4.23 3.17 7.13
N ASP A 240 4.12 3.77 5.95
CA ASP A 240 5.23 4.33 5.19
C ASP A 240 5.00 5.82 4.91
N PHE A 241 6.06 6.54 4.53
CA PHE A 241 5.99 7.97 4.22
C PHE A 241 6.42 8.21 2.77
N LEU A 242 5.47 8.66 1.95
CA LEU A 242 5.67 8.91 0.53
C LEU A 242 5.81 10.41 0.29
N SER A 243 6.98 10.89 -0.13
CA SER A 243 7.15 12.32 -0.42
C SER A 243 6.29 12.78 -1.59
N PHE A 244 5.83 14.03 -1.55
CA PHE A 244 5.08 14.63 -2.66
C PHE A 244 5.87 14.64 -3.97
N ALA A 245 7.20 14.77 -3.89
CA ALA A 245 8.08 14.65 -5.05
C ALA A 245 8.08 13.24 -5.65
N TYR A 246 8.06 12.21 -4.79
CA TYR A 246 7.95 10.83 -5.23
C TYR A 246 6.57 10.55 -5.84
N PHE A 247 5.49 11.00 -5.19
CA PHE A 247 4.14 10.93 -5.72
C PHE A 247 4.08 11.48 -7.15
N LYS A 248 4.54 12.72 -7.37
CA LYS A 248 4.55 13.35 -8.69
C LYS A 248 5.31 12.54 -9.75
N ARG A 249 6.37 11.86 -9.36
CA ARG A 249 7.25 11.15 -10.31
C ARG A 249 6.77 9.74 -10.61
N HIS A 250 6.10 9.08 -9.68
CA HIS A 250 5.87 7.64 -9.73
C HIS A 250 4.39 7.24 -9.69
N THR A 251 3.46 8.19 -9.59
CA THR A 251 2.03 7.85 -9.64
C THR A 251 1.68 7.30 -11.01
N LEU A 252 1.16 6.09 -11.02
CA LEU A 252 0.54 5.45 -12.17
C LEU A 252 -0.96 5.71 -12.18
N ALA A 253 -1.63 5.44 -11.05
CA ALA A 253 -3.06 5.63 -10.89
C ALA A 253 -3.43 6.00 -9.45
N VAL A 254 -4.61 6.58 -9.31
CA VAL A 254 -5.25 6.87 -8.04
C VAL A 254 -6.74 6.54 -8.16
N CYS A 255 -7.29 5.84 -7.14
CA CYS A 255 -8.73 5.66 -7.01
C CYS A 255 -9.21 6.30 -5.69
N MET A 256 -10.27 7.08 -5.76
CA MET A 256 -10.94 7.70 -4.61
C MET A 256 -12.43 7.86 -4.91
N THR A 257 -13.23 8.14 -3.90
CA THR A 257 -14.65 8.44 -4.15
C THR A 257 -14.82 9.72 -4.98
N ARG A 258 -15.94 9.86 -5.67
CA ARG A 258 -16.28 11.10 -6.38
C ARG A 258 -16.38 12.28 -5.42
N GLU A 259 -16.93 12.06 -4.22
CA GLU A 259 -16.99 13.04 -3.15
C GLU A 259 -15.57 13.55 -2.79
N ALA A 260 -14.62 12.63 -2.55
CA ALA A 260 -13.22 12.96 -2.29
C ALA A 260 -12.56 13.74 -3.44
N TRP A 261 -12.88 13.43 -4.69
CA TRP A 261 -12.35 14.13 -5.86
C TRP A 261 -12.91 15.56 -6.00
N GLU A 262 -14.17 15.75 -5.65
CA GLU A 262 -14.88 17.05 -5.75
C GLU A 262 -14.64 17.93 -4.53
N GLU A 263 -13.95 17.44 -3.47
CA GLU A 263 -13.60 18.20 -2.26
C GLU A 263 -12.91 19.53 -2.61
N ARG A 264 -13.36 20.65 -1.95
CA ARG A 264 -12.98 22.03 -2.32
C ARG A 264 -11.95 22.63 -1.39
#